data_3dac304ce13366ca7e87e4647cf60731
#
_entry.id   3dac304ce13366ca7e87e4647cf60731
#
_cell.length_a   1.000
_cell.length_b   1.000
_cell.length_c   1.000
_cell.angle_alpha   90.00
_cell.angle_beta   90.00
_cell.angle_gamma   90.00
#
_symmetry.space_group_name_H-M   'P 1'
#
loop_
_entity.id
_entity.type
_entity.pdbx_description
1 polymer ?
#
loop_
_entity_poly.entity_id
_entity_poly.type
_entity_poly.pdbx_seq_one_letter_code
_entity_poly.pdbx_strand_id
1 'polypeptide(L)'
;MLKKCLKHEWKACWKNMALLNGAAIFMGALGGSGFLFSQISELPDLLIVLYLFAYVLIVIAASVMTQVLMIQRYYKNLFTDEGYLTNVLPVSATDHILSKMLVFGAWSILNALSVLASFAFLLLPYAIRYFTANTLLFYNKAMTFSNFLSYLWAQITCVADAAFSLIGITNHIGMALFSIVGFFASLFFGILLFYAAISIGSLVSSHKILTAVLSYIGMTTVIQIFGGISIVRVFQDSTPTAVVTTSSVSTLIITVVLCVVLFLICRYILSRRLNLCLLYTSPSPRDTR
;
A
#
# COMPACT_ATOMS: atom_id res chain seq x y z
N MET A 1 -6.93 -24.63 7.09
CA MET A 1 -5.46 -24.46 6.93
C MET A 1 -5.06 -22.97 6.89
N LEU A 2 -5.82 -22.11 6.23
CA LEU A 2 -5.54 -20.66 6.06
C LEU A 2 -5.21 -19.92 7.39
N LYS A 3 -5.98 -20.13 8.47
CA LYS A 3 -5.74 -19.47 9.79
C LYS A 3 -4.35 -19.79 10.38
N LYS A 4 -3.86 -21.02 10.21
CA LYS A 4 -2.53 -21.40 10.69
C LYS A 4 -1.43 -20.74 9.85
N CYS A 5 -1.58 -20.71 8.52
CA CYS A 5 -0.67 -20.02 7.60
C CYS A 5 -0.60 -18.52 7.90
N LEU A 6 -1.76 -17.87 8.08
CA LEU A 6 -1.85 -16.46 8.42
C LEU A 6 -1.09 -16.11 9.70
N LYS A 7 -1.29 -16.92 10.77
CA LYS A 7 -0.60 -16.73 12.06
C LYS A 7 0.91 -16.86 11.92
N HIS A 8 1.37 -17.85 11.14
CA HIS A 8 2.80 -18.08 10.89
C HIS A 8 3.42 -16.92 10.11
N GLU A 9 2.78 -16.49 9.02
CA GLU A 9 3.23 -15.37 8.19
C GLU A 9 3.29 -14.06 9.00
N TRP A 10 2.27 -13.77 9.81
CA TRP A 10 2.24 -12.62 10.68
C TRP A 10 3.41 -12.62 11.68
N LYS A 11 3.60 -13.75 12.39
CA LYS A 11 4.65 -13.88 13.40
C LYS A 11 6.05 -13.73 12.81
N ALA A 12 6.25 -14.14 11.58
CA ALA A 12 7.55 -14.07 10.94
C ALA A 12 7.92 -12.66 10.43
N CYS A 13 6.92 -11.78 10.16
CA CYS A 13 7.16 -10.42 9.67
C CYS A 13 7.17 -9.36 10.77
N TRP A 14 6.46 -9.61 11.90
CA TRP A 14 6.07 -8.57 12.83
C TRP A 14 7.24 -7.76 13.40
N LYS A 15 8.40 -8.37 13.67
CA LYS A 15 9.55 -7.68 14.25
C LYS A 15 10.10 -6.60 13.32
N ASN A 16 10.35 -6.95 12.05
CA ASN A 16 10.90 -6.02 11.06
C ASN A 16 9.90 -4.92 10.73
N MET A 17 8.61 -5.29 10.59
CA MET A 17 7.55 -4.34 10.29
C MET A 17 7.27 -3.38 11.46
N ALA A 18 7.26 -3.90 12.70
CA ALA A 18 7.10 -3.07 13.89
C ALA A 18 8.27 -2.09 14.06
N LEU A 19 9.49 -2.51 13.75
CA LEU A 19 10.67 -1.64 13.81
C LEU A 19 10.60 -0.50 12.78
N LEU A 20 10.22 -0.81 11.53
CA LEU A 20 10.10 0.21 10.48
C LEU A 20 9.00 1.23 10.79
N ASN A 21 7.83 0.74 11.19
CA ASN A 21 6.70 1.60 11.57
C ASN A 21 6.98 2.40 12.84
N GLY A 22 7.64 1.79 13.82
CA GLY A 22 8.08 2.45 15.04
C GLY A 22 9.10 3.55 14.78
N ALA A 23 10.06 3.32 13.88
CA ALA A 23 11.04 4.33 13.48
C ALA A 23 10.36 5.55 12.82
N ALA A 24 9.37 5.33 11.96
CA ALA A 24 8.62 6.42 11.33
C ALA A 24 7.87 7.26 12.38
N ILE A 25 7.18 6.63 13.32
CA ILE A 25 6.47 7.32 14.42
C ILE A 25 7.45 8.06 15.33
N PHE A 26 8.57 7.42 15.67
CA PHE A 26 9.59 8.01 16.53
C PHE A 26 10.19 9.29 15.90
N MET A 27 10.46 9.27 14.60
CA MET A 27 10.93 10.47 13.90
C MET A 27 9.89 11.59 13.91
N GLY A 28 8.60 11.29 13.74
CA GLY A 28 7.56 12.30 13.88
C GLY A 28 7.50 12.92 15.28
N ALA A 29 7.62 12.07 16.33
CA ALA A 29 7.64 12.53 17.71
C ALA A 29 8.87 13.37 18.05
N LEU A 30 10.06 13.01 17.52
CA LEU A 30 11.28 13.82 17.66
C LEU A 30 11.12 15.21 17.04
N GLY A 31 10.52 15.30 15.84
CA GLY A 31 10.29 16.58 15.20
C GLY A 31 9.29 17.44 15.96
N GLY A 32 8.22 16.86 16.46
CA GLY A 32 7.25 17.56 17.30
C GLY A 32 7.90 18.10 18.59
N SER A 33 8.69 17.28 19.29
CA SER A 33 9.42 17.72 20.49
C SER A 33 10.49 18.76 20.17
N GLY A 34 11.25 18.60 19.08
CA GLY A 34 12.24 19.57 18.59
C GLY A 34 11.62 20.93 18.31
N PHE A 35 10.41 20.96 17.76
CA PHE A 35 9.67 22.20 17.57
C PHE A 35 9.33 22.91 18.90
N LEU A 36 9.01 22.16 19.96
CA LEU A 36 8.80 22.74 21.28
C LEU A 36 10.10 23.35 21.85
N PHE A 37 11.23 22.68 21.63
CA PHE A 37 12.55 23.18 22.05
C PHE A 37 13.01 24.41 21.25
N SER A 38 12.73 24.50 19.96
CA SER A 38 13.11 25.63 19.11
C SER A 38 12.51 26.96 19.59
N GLN A 39 11.50 26.89 20.40
CA GLN A 39 10.86 28.06 20.99
C GLN A 39 11.57 28.57 22.26
N ILE A 40 12.40 27.75 22.87
CA ILE A 40 13.19 28.06 24.07
C ILE A 40 14.59 28.54 23.66
N SER A 41 15.13 27.98 22.59
CA SER A 41 16.41 28.35 21.98
C SER A 41 16.19 28.64 20.51
N GLU A 42 16.67 29.78 19.98
CA GLU A 42 16.58 30.12 18.57
C GLU A 42 17.38 29.10 17.74
N LEU A 43 16.70 28.06 17.26
CA LEU A 43 17.32 27.12 16.35
C LEU A 43 17.45 27.75 14.95
N PRO A 44 18.59 27.61 14.29
CA PRO A 44 18.76 28.10 12.92
C PRO A 44 17.73 27.47 11.97
N ASP A 45 17.10 28.27 11.12
CA ASP A 45 16.12 27.83 10.13
C ASP A 45 16.66 26.68 9.25
N LEU A 46 17.95 26.69 8.97
CA LEU A 46 18.65 25.65 8.23
C LEU A 46 18.51 24.27 8.88
N LEU A 47 18.59 24.18 10.22
CA LEU A 47 18.44 22.89 10.93
C LEU A 47 17.01 22.37 10.84
N ILE A 48 16.01 23.25 10.87
CA ILE A 48 14.60 22.89 10.73
C ILE A 48 14.35 22.32 9.32
N VAL A 49 14.83 23.00 8.29
CA VAL A 49 14.71 22.55 6.89
C VAL A 49 15.42 21.22 6.68
N LEU A 50 16.63 21.06 7.20
CA LEU A 50 17.40 19.81 7.10
C LEU A 50 16.67 18.65 7.80
N TYR A 51 16.11 18.90 8.98
CA TYR A 51 15.31 17.91 9.70
C TYR A 51 14.08 17.47 8.90
N LEU A 52 13.30 18.42 8.35
CA LEU A 52 12.11 18.11 7.57
C LEU A 52 12.46 17.30 6.32
N PHE A 53 13.57 17.62 5.66
CA PHE A 53 14.06 16.84 4.52
C PHE A 53 14.43 15.40 4.93
N ALA A 54 15.20 15.25 6.02
CA ALA A 54 15.55 13.93 6.56
C ALA A 54 14.29 13.14 6.99
N TYR A 55 13.33 13.78 7.63
CA TYR A 55 12.07 13.18 8.03
C TYR A 55 11.31 12.60 6.82
N VAL A 56 11.13 13.39 5.76
CA VAL A 56 10.46 12.94 4.54
C VAL A 56 11.18 11.74 3.92
N LEU A 57 12.51 11.78 3.84
CA LEU A 57 13.31 10.66 3.32
C LEU A 57 13.12 9.38 4.16
N ILE A 58 13.10 9.49 5.49
CA ILE A 58 12.92 8.32 6.38
C ILE A 58 11.51 7.73 6.24
N VAL A 59 10.47 8.56 6.15
CA VAL A 59 9.10 8.10 5.95
C VAL A 59 8.95 7.39 4.60
N ILE A 60 9.52 7.94 3.54
CA ILE A 60 9.53 7.29 2.22
C ILE A 60 10.30 5.97 2.29
N ALA A 61 11.50 5.98 2.88
CA ALA A 61 12.32 4.77 3.01
C ALA A 61 11.60 3.67 3.81
N ALA A 62 10.96 4.00 4.94
CA ALA A 62 10.20 3.05 5.73
C ALA A 62 9.02 2.44 4.95
N SER A 63 8.30 3.28 4.18
CA SER A 63 7.18 2.82 3.35
C SER A 63 7.66 1.91 2.21
N VAL A 64 8.72 2.29 1.50
CA VAL A 64 9.32 1.48 0.43
C VAL A 64 9.87 0.17 0.98
N MET A 65 10.60 0.19 2.10
CA MET A 65 11.14 -1.02 2.73
C MET A 65 10.04 -1.98 3.19
N THR A 66 8.90 -1.49 3.66
CA THR A 66 7.74 -2.32 3.99
C THR A 66 7.28 -3.10 2.75
N GLN A 67 7.15 -2.44 1.60
CA GLN A 67 6.76 -3.09 0.34
C GLN A 67 7.83 -4.10 -0.11
N VAL A 68 9.10 -3.70 -0.11
CA VAL A 68 10.23 -4.56 -0.54
C VAL A 68 10.32 -5.82 0.31
N LEU A 69 10.21 -5.72 1.64
CA LEU A 69 10.27 -6.89 2.52
C LEU A 69 9.12 -7.88 2.26
N MET A 70 7.92 -7.37 1.98
CA MET A 70 6.77 -8.23 1.67
C MET A 70 6.92 -8.92 0.30
N ILE A 71 7.42 -8.20 -0.71
CA ILE A 71 7.72 -8.74 -2.03
C ILE A 71 8.82 -9.81 -1.95
N GLN A 72 9.92 -9.52 -1.25
CA GLN A 72 11.01 -10.48 -1.03
C GLN A 72 10.53 -11.74 -0.33
N ARG A 73 9.64 -11.59 0.65
CA ARG A 73 9.08 -12.72 1.38
C ARG A 73 8.20 -13.60 0.48
N TYR A 74 7.38 -12.99 -0.40
CA TYR A 74 6.61 -13.73 -1.39
C TYR A 74 7.53 -14.53 -2.33
N TYR A 75 8.58 -13.89 -2.85
CA TYR A 75 9.54 -14.52 -3.73
C TYR A 75 10.32 -15.64 -3.02
N LYS A 76 10.91 -15.33 -1.85
CA LYS A 76 11.78 -16.26 -1.12
C LYS A 76 11.03 -17.51 -0.68
N ASN A 77 9.84 -17.36 -0.14
CA ASN A 77 9.10 -18.50 0.41
C ASN A 77 8.42 -19.39 -0.64
N LEU A 78 8.22 -18.93 -1.89
CA LEU A 78 7.49 -19.69 -2.90
C LEU A 78 8.34 -20.10 -4.10
N PHE A 79 9.40 -19.34 -4.43
CA PHE A 79 10.14 -19.51 -5.68
C PHE A 79 11.64 -19.79 -5.50
N THR A 80 12.12 -19.91 -4.24
CA THR A 80 13.50 -20.33 -3.94
C THR A 80 13.51 -21.69 -3.23
N ASP A 81 14.64 -22.10 -2.72
CA ASP A 81 14.81 -23.39 -2.03
C ASP A 81 13.87 -23.60 -0.84
N GLU A 82 13.50 -22.52 -0.14
CA GLU A 82 12.46 -22.57 0.90
C GLU A 82 11.07 -22.93 0.34
N GLY A 83 10.83 -22.62 -0.94
CA GLY A 83 9.58 -22.94 -1.63
C GLY A 83 9.35 -24.44 -1.78
N TYR A 84 10.40 -25.26 -1.87
CA TYR A 84 10.26 -26.71 -1.88
C TYR A 84 9.56 -27.21 -0.59
N LEU A 85 10.06 -26.80 0.57
CA LEU A 85 9.48 -27.17 1.85
C LEU A 85 8.03 -26.64 2.01
N THR A 86 7.79 -25.44 1.53
CA THR A 86 6.45 -24.79 1.62
C THR A 86 5.43 -25.53 0.74
N ASN A 87 5.82 -26.00 -0.44
CA ASN A 87 4.93 -26.68 -1.39
C ASN A 87 4.72 -28.17 -1.08
N VAL A 88 5.57 -28.79 -0.26
CA VAL A 88 5.35 -30.16 0.26
C VAL A 88 4.29 -30.20 1.37
N LEU A 89 4.01 -29.08 2.02
CA LEU A 89 2.95 -29.01 3.00
C LEU A 89 1.56 -29.26 2.36
N PRO A 90 0.65 -29.98 3.04
CA PRO A 90 -0.70 -30.25 2.52
C PRO A 90 -1.59 -28.99 2.60
N VAL A 91 -1.18 -27.91 1.95
CA VAL A 91 -1.86 -26.62 1.91
C VAL A 91 -2.12 -26.25 0.44
N SER A 92 -3.31 -25.75 0.14
CA SER A 92 -3.64 -25.36 -1.23
C SER A 92 -2.85 -24.13 -1.69
N ALA A 93 -2.53 -24.05 -2.99
CA ALA A 93 -1.88 -22.87 -3.56
C ALA A 93 -2.67 -21.58 -3.30
N THR A 94 -4.01 -21.69 -3.24
CA THR A 94 -4.90 -20.59 -2.89
C THR A 94 -4.69 -20.10 -1.46
N ASP A 95 -4.53 -21.00 -0.49
CA ASP A 95 -4.31 -20.64 0.92
C ASP A 95 -2.95 -19.94 1.10
N HIS A 96 -1.93 -20.37 0.35
CA HIS A 96 -0.61 -19.72 0.34
C HIS A 96 -0.67 -18.29 -0.20
N ILE A 97 -1.34 -18.08 -1.34
CA ILE A 97 -1.47 -16.72 -1.93
C ILE A 97 -2.32 -15.84 -1.01
N LEU A 98 -3.48 -16.32 -0.54
CA LEU A 98 -4.39 -15.55 0.31
C LEU A 98 -3.75 -15.17 1.65
N SER A 99 -3.04 -16.11 2.31
CA SER A 99 -2.40 -15.80 3.60
C SER A 99 -1.35 -14.69 3.45
N LYS A 100 -0.53 -14.74 2.42
CA LYS A 100 0.48 -13.71 2.14
C LYS A 100 -0.14 -12.38 1.73
N MET A 101 -1.16 -12.42 0.86
CA MET A 101 -1.89 -11.24 0.42
C MET A 101 -2.58 -10.51 1.58
N LEU A 102 -3.25 -11.24 2.48
CA LEU A 102 -3.91 -10.66 3.66
C LEU A 102 -2.90 -10.07 4.65
N VAL A 103 -1.78 -10.75 4.90
CA VAL A 103 -0.72 -10.22 5.78
C VAL A 103 -0.08 -8.98 5.16
N PHE A 104 0.20 -9.00 3.86
CA PHE A 104 0.73 -7.83 3.16
C PHE A 104 -0.25 -6.64 3.22
N GLY A 105 -1.54 -6.89 2.93
CA GLY A 105 -2.58 -5.86 3.03
C GLY A 105 -2.68 -5.26 4.43
N ALA A 106 -2.69 -6.11 5.47
CA ALA A 106 -2.74 -5.64 6.85
C ALA A 106 -1.51 -4.79 7.24
N TRP A 107 -0.30 -5.19 6.84
CA TRP A 107 0.90 -4.41 7.11
C TRP A 107 0.96 -3.12 6.27
N SER A 108 0.41 -3.11 5.06
CA SER A 108 0.29 -1.89 4.24
C SER A 108 -0.65 -0.88 4.90
N ILE A 109 -1.76 -1.33 5.46
CA ILE A 109 -2.69 -0.47 6.23
C ILE A 109 -2.00 0.05 7.50
N LEU A 110 -1.32 -0.83 8.26
CA LEU A 110 -0.59 -0.41 9.45
C LEU A 110 0.53 0.58 9.14
N ASN A 111 1.22 0.42 8.02
CA ASN A 111 2.23 1.39 7.55
C ASN A 111 1.59 2.74 7.22
N ALA A 112 0.47 2.76 6.51
CA ALA A 112 -0.25 4.00 6.23
C ALA A 112 -0.71 4.70 7.52
N LEU A 113 -1.24 3.94 8.49
CA LEU A 113 -1.61 4.48 9.81
C LEU A 113 -0.41 4.99 10.60
N SER A 114 0.75 4.32 10.51
CA SER A 114 1.99 4.76 11.16
C SER A 114 2.50 6.08 10.57
N VAL A 115 2.42 6.22 9.25
CA VAL A 115 2.78 7.48 8.57
C VAL A 115 1.85 8.61 8.98
N LEU A 116 0.53 8.37 9.02
CA LEU A 116 -0.44 9.35 9.50
C LEU A 116 -0.19 9.73 10.96
N ALA A 117 0.07 8.76 11.82
CA ALA A 117 0.40 8.99 13.23
C ALA A 117 1.71 9.79 13.37
N SER A 118 2.74 9.45 12.61
CA SER A 118 4.01 10.18 12.57
C SER A 118 3.80 11.64 12.19
N PHE A 119 2.98 11.90 11.18
CA PHE A 119 2.66 13.24 10.73
C PHE A 119 1.82 14.00 11.78
N ALA A 120 0.88 13.33 12.43
CA ALA A 120 0.12 13.90 13.53
C ALA A 120 1.01 14.28 14.72
N PHE A 121 1.96 13.42 15.11
CA PHE A 121 2.93 13.74 16.17
C PHE A 121 3.83 14.92 15.82
N LEU A 122 4.24 15.05 14.55
CA LEU A 122 5.01 16.18 14.06
C LEU A 122 4.25 17.50 14.18
N LEU A 123 2.97 17.51 13.80
CA LEU A 123 2.15 18.75 13.74
C LEU A 123 1.45 19.08 15.04
N LEU A 124 1.18 18.09 15.90
CA LEU A 124 0.39 18.27 17.12
C LEU A 124 0.92 19.37 18.05
N PRO A 125 2.22 19.44 18.38
CA PRO A 125 2.76 20.50 19.26
C PRO A 125 2.61 21.89 18.64
N TYR A 126 2.80 21.99 17.32
CA TYR A 126 2.57 23.25 16.60
C TYR A 126 1.10 23.68 16.67
N ALA A 127 0.18 22.76 16.40
CA ALA A 127 -1.24 23.02 16.46
C ALA A 127 -1.68 23.44 17.88
N ILE A 128 -1.29 22.69 18.92
CA ILE A 128 -1.62 23.00 20.31
C ILE A 128 -1.15 24.41 20.66
N ARG A 129 0.10 24.74 20.37
CA ARG A 129 0.66 26.04 20.70
C ARG A 129 -0.02 27.19 19.94
N TYR A 130 -0.24 26.98 18.63
CA TYR A 130 -0.89 27.98 17.80
C TYR A 130 -2.29 28.33 18.33
N PHE A 131 -3.05 27.32 18.78
CA PHE A 131 -4.38 27.50 19.37
C PHE A 131 -4.36 28.01 20.81
N THR A 132 -3.27 27.81 21.57
CA THR A 132 -3.14 28.34 22.93
C THR A 132 -2.59 29.79 22.97
N ALA A 133 -1.69 30.12 22.03
CA ALA A 133 -1.04 31.43 22.00
C ALA A 133 -1.79 32.49 21.21
N ASN A 134 -2.50 32.09 20.17
CA ASN A 134 -3.32 33.00 19.37
C ASN A 134 -4.74 32.46 19.31
N THR A 135 -5.68 33.24 19.84
CA THR A 135 -7.05 33.16 19.37
C THR A 135 -7.05 33.57 17.92
N LEU A 136 -6.99 32.55 17.03
CA LEU A 136 -7.03 32.78 15.60
C LEU A 136 -8.26 33.57 15.24
N LEU A 137 -8.05 34.81 14.87
CA LEU A 137 -9.03 35.62 14.18
C LEU A 137 -9.20 35.12 12.74
N PHE A 138 -9.75 33.90 12.59
CA PHE A 138 -10.29 33.49 11.32
C PHE A 138 -11.71 34.08 11.25
N TYR A 139 -11.90 34.99 10.37
CA TYR A 139 -13.19 35.66 10.18
C TYR A 139 -13.77 36.38 11.44
N ASN A 140 -12.97 37.14 12.18
CA ASN A 140 -13.38 37.88 13.36
C ASN A 140 -14.01 37.07 14.52
N LYS A 141 -13.78 35.75 14.58
CA LYS A 141 -14.19 34.88 15.70
C LYS A 141 -12.99 34.15 16.29
N ALA A 142 -12.90 34.17 17.63
CA ALA A 142 -11.92 33.34 18.35
C ALA A 142 -12.21 31.86 18.07
N MET A 143 -11.31 31.18 17.34
CA MET A 143 -11.44 29.76 17.09
C MET A 143 -10.69 28.94 18.14
N THR A 144 -11.46 28.17 18.91
CA THR A 144 -10.92 27.13 19.78
C THR A 144 -10.46 25.91 18.93
N PHE A 145 -9.55 25.11 19.47
CA PHE A 145 -9.08 23.88 18.77
C PHE A 145 -10.23 22.95 18.34
N SER A 146 -11.26 22.80 19.16
CA SER A 146 -12.47 22.03 18.83
C SER A 146 -13.23 22.61 17.63
N ASN A 147 -13.34 23.94 17.55
CA ASN A 147 -14.01 24.63 16.44
C ASN A 147 -13.18 24.48 15.14
N PHE A 148 -11.85 24.47 15.23
CA PHE A 148 -10.99 24.22 14.08
C PHE A 148 -11.13 22.77 13.56
N LEU A 149 -11.17 21.78 14.45
CA LEU A 149 -11.41 20.40 14.06
C LEU A 149 -12.79 20.23 13.40
N SER A 150 -13.82 20.84 13.95
CA SER A 150 -15.15 20.79 13.34
C SER A 150 -15.20 21.49 11.98
N TYR A 151 -14.47 22.61 11.83
CA TYR A 151 -14.32 23.27 10.54
C TYR A 151 -13.59 22.41 9.52
N LEU A 152 -12.45 21.80 9.90
CA LEU A 152 -11.74 20.86 9.01
C LEU A 152 -12.62 19.68 8.61
N TRP A 153 -13.37 19.13 9.57
CA TRP A 153 -14.30 18.04 9.30
C TRP A 153 -15.39 18.45 8.30
N ALA A 154 -15.97 19.64 8.50
CA ALA A 154 -16.95 20.19 7.57
C ALA A 154 -16.38 20.43 6.16
N GLN A 155 -15.12 20.87 6.04
CA GLN A 155 -14.46 21.02 4.73
C GLN A 155 -14.21 19.66 4.07
N ILE A 156 -13.74 18.67 4.84
CA ILE A 156 -13.52 17.30 4.31
C ILE A 156 -14.83 16.69 3.84
N THR A 157 -15.90 16.82 4.63
CA THR A 157 -17.21 16.29 4.22
C THR A 157 -17.76 17.03 3.02
N CYS A 158 -17.63 18.35 2.95
CA CYS A 158 -18.06 19.15 1.81
C CYS A 158 -17.35 18.73 0.52
N VAL A 159 -16.01 18.55 0.56
CA VAL A 159 -15.23 18.08 -0.60
C VAL A 159 -15.60 16.64 -0.97
N ALA A 160 -15.80 15.77 0.03
CA ALA A 160 -16.25 14.41 -0.20
C ALA A 160 -17.65 14.39 -0.85
N ASP A 161 -18.60 15.12 -0.29
CA ASP A 161 -19.97 15.21 -0.82
C ASP A 161 -19.98 15.74 -2.26
N ALA A 162 -19.18 16.78 -2.54
CA ALA A 162 -19.01 17.30 -3.89
C ALA A 162 -18.42 16.26 -4.86
N ALA A 163 -17.38 15.54 -4.43
CA ALA A 163 -16.76 14.49 -5.24
C ALA A 163 -17.72 13.31 -5.51
N PHE A 164 -18.45 12.88 -4.47
CA PHE A 164 -19.41 11.76 -4.61
C PHE A 164 -20.68 12.15 -5.34
N SER A 165 -21.12 13.40 -5.26
CA SER A 165 -22.25 13.90 -6.06
C SER A 165 -21.91 13.86 -7.56
N LEU A 166 -20.66 14.11 -7.93
CA LEU A 166 -20.19 13.94 -9.31
C LEU A 166 -20.28 12.48 -9.79
N ILE A 167 -20.21 11.51 -8.88
CA ILE A 167 -20.37 10.08 -9.16
C ILE A 167 -21.85 9.64 -9.08
N GLY A 168 -22.77 10.56 -8.81
CA GLY A 168 -24.20 10.26 -8.65
C GLY A 168 -24.54 9.54 -7.34
N ILE A 169 -23.61 9.48 -6.38
CA ILE A 169 -23.81 8.88 -5.07
C ILE A 169 -24.06 10.01 -4.06
N THR A 170 -25.33 10.24 -3.74
CA THR A 170 -25.73 11.28 -2.78
C THR A 170 -26.02 10.74 -1.37
N ASN A 171 -26.07 9.42 -1.23
CA ASN A 171 -26.33 8.79 0.05
C ASN A 171 -24.99 8.50 0.78
N HIS A 172 -24.85 8.97 2.04
CA HIS A 172 -23.66 8.75 2.87
C HIS A 172 -23.27 7.25 3.03
N ILE A 173 -24.25 6.36 3.09
CA ILE A 173 -24.01 4.91 3.15
C ILE A 173 -23.38 4.43 1.83
N GLY A 174 -23.91 4.88 0.69
CA GLY A 174 -23.37 4.57 -0.62
C GLY A 174 -21.94 5.09 -0.80
N MET A 175 -21.65 6.33 -0.36
CA MET A 175 -20.31 6.90 -0.38
C MET A 175 -19.32 6.08 0.44
N ALA A 176 -19.71 5.69 1.66
CA ALA A 176 -18.88 4.87 2.54
C ALA A 176 -18.60 3.50 1.92
N LEU A 177 -19.62 2.82 1.41
CA LEU A 177 -19.47 1.51 0.77
C LEU A 177 -18.58 1.58 -0.48
N PHE A 178 -18.80 2.57 -1.35
CA PHE A 178 -17.96 2.76 -2.55
C PHE A 178 -16.50 3.03 -2.18
N SER A 179 -16.24 3.86 -1.18
CA SER A 179 -14.90 4.17 -0.71
C SER A 179 -14.22 2.94 -0.10
N ILE A 180 -14.92 2.18 0.72
CA ILE A 180 -14.39 0.97 1.36
C ILE A 180 -14.05 -0.09 0.29
N VAL A 181 -14.97 -0.36 -0.62
CA VAL A 181 -14.75 -1.34 -1.69
C VAL A 181 -13.62 -0.89 -2.61
N GLY A 182 -13.60 0.39 -3.01
CA GLY A 182 -12.55 0.96 -3.84
C GLY A 182 -11.17 0.90 -3.17
N PHE A 183 -11.09 1.21 -1.88
CA PHE A 183 -9.86 1.12 -1.09
C PHE A 183 -9.31 -0.31 -1.05
N PHE A 184 -10.13 -1.29 -0.69
CA PHE A 184 -9.68 -2.68 -0.66
C PHE A 184 -9.36 -3.23 -2.05
N ALA A 185 -10.17 -2.88 -3.05
CA ALA A 185 -9.89 -3.29 -4.44
C ALA A 185 -8.54 -2.76 -4.93
N SER A 186 -8.25 -1.48 -4.72
CA SER A 186 -6.98 -0.87 -5.12
C SER A 186 -5.77 -1.44 -4.35
N LEU A 187 -5.94 -1.68 -3.05
CA LEU A 187 -4.90 -2.26 -2.21
C LEU A 187 -4.55 -3.69 -2.67
N PHE A 188 -5.55 -4.54 -2.87
CA PHE A 188 -5.32 -5.92 -3.33
C PHE A 188 -4.84 -5.97 -4.77
N PHE A 189 -5.29 -5.07 -5.63
CA PHE A 189 -4.81 -4.94 -6.99
C PHE A 189 -3.30 -4.66 -7.02
N GLY A 190 -2.81 -3.69 -6.25
CA GLY A 190 -1.39 -3.39 -6.16
C GLY A 190 -0.55 -4.59 -5.70
N ILE A 191 -1.02 -5.31 -4.67
CA ILE A 191 -0.34 -6.52 -4.16
C ILE A 191 -0.30 -7.63 -5.22
N LEU A 192 -1.44 -7.91 -5.87
CA LEU A 192 -1.55 -8.95 -6.89
C LEU A 192 -0.73 -8.64 -8.13
N LEU A 193 -0.55 -7.38 -8.47
CA LEU A 193 0.33 -6.94 -9.56
C LEU A 193 1.78 -7.36 -9.30
N PHE A 194 2.30 -7.12 -8.10
CA PHE A 194 3.64 -7.60 -7.71
C PHE A 194 3.72 -9.12 -7.71
N TYR A 195 2.70 -9.80 -7.16
CA TYR A 195 2.70 -11.27 -7.11
C TYR A 195 2.65 -11.89 -8.50
N ALA A 196 1.85 -11.35 -9.41
CA ALA A 196 1.78 -11.80 -10.79
C ALA A 196 3.11 -11.57 -11.52
N ALA A 197 3.74 -10.41 -11.34
CA ALA A 197 5.03 -10.10 -11.94
C ALA A 197 6.11 -11.08 -11.49
N ILE A 198 6.18 -11.39 -10.20
CA ILE A 198 7.14 -12.37 -9.66
C ILE A 198 6.83 -13.77 -10.18
N SER A 199 5.56 -14.16 -10.20
CA SER A 199 5.14 -15.47 -10.67
C SER A 199 5.47 -15.67 -12.15
N ILE A 200 5.25 -14.66 -12.99
CA ILE A 200 5.64 -14.70 -14.41
C ILE A 200 7.17 -14.71 -14.55
N GLY A 201 7.88 -13.88 -13.76
CA GLY A 201 9.33 -13.82 -13.75
C GLY A 201 9.98 -15.16 -13.38
N SER A 202 9.34 -15.93 -12.51
CA SER A 202 9.84 -17.25 -12.08
C SER A 202 9.78 -18.34 -13.18
N LEU A 203 9.02 -18.11 -14.26
CA LEU A 203 8.95 -19.04 -15.40
C LEU A 203 10.23 -19.04 -16.24
N VAL A 204 11.03 -17.97 -16.17
CA VAL A 204 12.29 -17.86 -16.91
C VAL A 204 13.43 -18.32 -16.01
N SER A 205 14.26 -19.24 -16.51
CA SER A 205 15.32 -19.88 -15.72
C SER A 205 16.55 -19.00 -15.46
N SER A 206 16.93 -18.12 -16.42
CA SER A 206 18.23 -17.44 -16.39
C SER A 206 18.25 -16.12 -15.62
N HIS A 207 17.24 -15.28 -15.73
CA HIS A 207 17.22 -13.94 -15.11
C HIS A 207 15.88 -13.64 -14.43
N LYS A 208 15.51 -14.43 -13.43
CA LYS A 208 14.21 -14.40 -12.75
C LYS A 208 13.81 -12.99 -12.25
N ILE A 209 14.75 -12.26 -11.62
CA ILE A 209 14.49 -10.94 -11.07
C ILE A 209 14.28 -9.91 -12.19
N LEU A 210 15.14 -9.91 -13.20
CA LEU A 210 15.01 -9.00 -14.34
C LEU A 210 13.68 -9.22 -15.06
N THR A 211 13.32 -10.47 -15.31
CA THR A 211 12.03 -10.81 -15.95
C THR A 211 10.84 -10.41 -15.10
N ALA A 212 10.92 -10.52 -13.78
CA ALA A 212 9.86 -10.05 -12.89
C ALA A 212 9.68 -8.52 -12.98
N VAL A 213 10.79 -7.77 -13.02
CA VAL A 213 10.74 -6.29 -13.18
C VAL A 213 10.16 -5.92 -14.54
N LEU A 214 10.61 -6.55 -15.62
CA LEU A 214 10.09 -6.30 -16.96
C LEU A 214 8.60 -6.66 -17.08
N SER A 215 8.17 -7.78 -16.46
CA SER A 215 6.76 -8.17 -16.39
C SER A 215 5.91 -7.13 -15.65
N TYR A 216 6.42 -6.60 -14.54
CA TYR A 216 5.74 -5.55 -13.80
C TYR A 216 5.57 -4.28 -14.64
N ILE A 217 6.64 -3.80 -15.28
CA ILE A 217 6.61 -2.63 -16.15
C ILE A 217 5.66 -2.88 -17.33
N GLY A 218 5.74 -4.04 -17.97
CA GLY A 218 4.86 -4.40 -19.08
C GLY A 218 3.38 -4.40 -18.67
N MET A 219 3.02 -5.04 -17.57
CA MET A 219 1.64 -5.09 -17.08
C MET A 219 1.13 -3.70 -16.71
N THR A 220 1.93 -2.90 -15.98
CA THR A 220 1.52 -1.53 -15.62
C THR A 220 1.35 -0.64 -16.85
N THR A 221 2.24 -0.73 -17.83
CA THR A 221 2.14 0.03 -19.09
C THR A 221 0.86 -0.34 -19.86
N VAL A 222 0.57 -1.63 -19.99
CA VAL A 222 -0.65 -2.10 -20.66
C VAL A 222 -1.90 -1.56 -19.94
N ILE A 223 -1.97 -1.68 -18.62
CA ILE A 223 -3.09 -1.20 -17.82
C ILE A 223 -3.28 0.32 -17.97
N GLN A 224 -2.18 1.10 -17.96
CA GLN A 224 -2.22 2.55 -18.14
C GLN A 224 -2.69 2.96 -19.54
N ILE A 225 -2.25 2.26 -20.58
CA ILE A 225 -2.70 2.53 -21.96
C ILE A 225 -4.20 2.28 -22.07
N PHE A 226 -4.70 1.13 -21.61
CA PHE A 226 -6.12 0.82 -21.66
C PHE A 226 -6.97 1.76 -20.80
N GLY A 227 -6.48 2.12 -19.60
CA GLY A 227 -7.11 3.10 -18.72
C GLY A 227 -7.16 4.49 -19.38
N GLY A 228 -6.07 4.94 -19.99
CA GLY A 228 -6.00 6.21 -20.70
C GLY A 228 -6.95 6.29 -21.89
N ILE A 229 -7.02 5.26 -22.71
CA ILE A 229 -7.95 5.18 -23.85
C ILE A 229 -9.40 5.25 -23.38
N SER A 230 -9.74 4.58 -22.28
CA SER A 230 -11.09 4.61 -21.71
C SER A 230 -11.47 6.02 -21.26
N ILE A 231 -10.56 6.74 -20.62
CA ILE A 231 -10.76 8.12 -20.19
C ILE A 231 -10.98 9.04 -21.40
N VAL A 232 -10.14 8.96 -22.43
CA VAL A 232 -10.24 9.81 -23.63
C VAL A 232 -11.59 9.62 -24.34
N ARG A 233 -12.09 8.39 -24.49
CA ARG A 233 -13.40 8.13 -25.10
C ARG A 233 -14.53 8.77 -24.31
N VAL A 234 -14.48 8.67 -22.99
CA VAL A 234 -15.50 9.27 -22.12
C VAL A 234 -15.50 10.80 -22.24
N PHE A 235 -14.33 11.44 -22.40
CA PHE A 235 -14.23 12.89 -22.62
C PHE A 235 -14.78 13.36 -23.96
N GLN A 236 -14.79 12.52 -24.99
CA GLN A 236 -15.29 12.91 -26.32
C GLN A 236 -16.82 12.92 -26.42
N ASP A 237 -17.50 12.03 -25.66
CA ASP A 237 -18.92 11.74 -25.87
C ASP A 237 -19.88 12.27 -24.78
N SER A 238 -19.37 12.94 -23.71
CA SER A 238 -20.20 13.15 -22.52
C SER A 238 -20.05 14.54 -21.88
N THR A 239 -21.08 14.95 -21.14
CA THR A 239 -21.00 16.10 -20.22
C THR A 239 -19.99 15.84 -19.10
N PRO A 240 -19.33 16.87 -18.52
CA PRO A 240 -18.30 16.69 -17.49
C PRO A 240 -18.72 15.81 -16.29
N THR A 241 -19.97 15.90 -15.87
CA THR A 241 -20.52 15.08 -14.77
C THR A 241 -20.68 13.61 -15.17
N ALA A 242 -21.18 13.32 -16.36
CA ALA A 242 -21.32 11.97 -16.89
C ALA A 242 -19.94 11.31 -17.11
N VAL A 243 -18.91 12.08 -17.45
CA VAL A 243 -17.52 11.62 -17.59
C VAL A 243 -16.99 11.08 -16.28
N VAL A 244 -17.14 11.84 -15.18
CA VAL A 244 -16.61 11.46 -13.85
C VAL A 244 -17.35 10.25 -13.31
N THR A 245 -18.68 10.19 -13.44
CA THR A 245 -19.47 9.05 -12.95
C THR A 245 -19.12 7.76 -13.65
N THR A 246 -19.12 7.78 -14.99
CA THR A 246 -18.84 6.59 -15.80
C THR A 246 -17.41 6.10 -15.62
N SER A 247 -16.44 7.03 -15.55
CA SER A 247 -15.03 6.66 -15.37
C SER A 247 -14.75 6.07 -13.99
N SER A 248 -15.33 6.60 -12.92
CA SER A 248 -15.09 6.11 -11.56
C SER A 248 -15.67 4.71 -11.33
N VAL A 249 -16.90 4.48 -11.76
CA VAL A 249 -17.56 3.16 -11.63
C VAL A 249 -16.88 2.14 -12.52
N SER A 250 -16.59 2.48 -13.78
CA SER A 250 -15.89 1.59 -14.70
C SER A 250 -14.48 1.22 -14.21
N THR A 251 -13.74 2.17 -13.65
CA THR A 251 -12.42 1.91 -13.06
C THR A 251 -12.52 0.93 -11.90
N LEU A 252 -13.50 1.08 -11.03
CA LEU A 252 -13.72 0.14 -9.91
C LEU A 252 -14.03 -1.28 -10.43
N ILE A 253 -14.93 -1.41 -11.39
CA ILE A 253 -15.29 -2.70 -11.99
C ILE A 253 -14.05 -3.34 -12.64
N ILE A 254 -13.32 -2.59 -13.45
CA ILE A 254 -12.09 -3.05 -14.13
C ILE A 254 -11.05 -3.50 -13.08
N THR A 255 -10.86 -2.74 -12.02
CA THR A 255 -9.91 -3.09 -10.95
C THR A 255 -10.28 -4.41 -10.28
N VAL A 256 -11.57 -4.62 -9.96
CA VAL A 256 -12.04 -5.88 -9.37
C VAL A 256 -11.86 -7.05 -10.34
N VAL A 257 -12.19 -6.88 -11.62
CA VAL A 257 -11.98 -7.92 -12.65
C VAL A 257 -10.50 -8.26 -12.79
N LEU A 258 -9.62 -7.25 -12.84
CA LEU A 258 -8.17 -7.45 -12.90
C LEU A 258 -7.63 -8.15 -11.65
N CYS A 259 -8.14 -7.85 -10.45
CA CYS A 259 -7.78 -8.59 -9.23
C CYS A 259 -8.07 -10.09 -9.39
N VAL A 260 -9.25 -10.45 -9.91
CA VAL A 260 -9.61 -11.86 -10.12
C VAL A 260 -8.68 -12.51 -11.15
N VAL A 261 -8.44 -11.84 -12.28
CA VAL A 261 -7.55 -12.34 -13.34
C VAL A 261 -6.12 -12.56 -12.83
N LEU A 262 -5.55 -11.57 -12.16
CA LEU A 262 -4.19 -11.65 -11.60
C LEU A 262 -4.09 -12.76 -10.54
N PHE A 263 -5.10 -12.91 -9.70
CA PHE A 263 -5.17 -14.00 -8.72
C PHE A 263 -5.19 -15.37 -9.39
N LEU A 264 -5.98 -15.53 -10.44
CA LEU A 264 -6.05 -16.80 -11.20
C LEU A 264 -4.72 -17.11 -11.90
N ILE A 265 -4.03 -16.10 -12.44
CA ILE A 265 -2.69 -16.25 -13.02
C ILE A 265 -1.71 -16.75 -11.96
N CYS A 266 -1.63 -16.10 -10.80
CA CYS A 266 -0.77 -16.51 -9.70
C CYS A 266 -1.05 -17.95 -9.26
N ARG A 267 -2.34 -18.27 -9.08
CA ARG A 267 -2.77 -19.62 -8.71
C ARG A 267 -2.39 -20.66 -9.74
N TYR A 268 -2.61 -20.38 -11.02
CA TYR A 268 -2.27 -21.31 -12.12
C TYR A 268 -0.77 -21.59 -12.17
N ILE A 269 0.06 -20.55 -12.11
CA ILE A 269 1.51 -20.70 -12.13
C ILE A 269 1.99 -21.51 -10.92
N LEU A 270 1.51 -21.18 -9.73
CA LEU A 270 1.91 -21.85 -8.49
C LEU A 270 1.48 -23.33 -8.47
N SER A 271 0.31 -23.66 -9.03
CA SER A 271 -0.23 -25.03 -8.99
C SER A 271 0.30 -25.95 -10.11
N ARG A 272 0.69 -25.39 -11.26
CA ARG A 272 0.98 -26.22 -12.47
C ARG A 272 2.35 -26.02 -13.11
N ARG A 273 3.03 -24.90 -12.83
CA ARG A 273 4.26 -24.51 -13.53
C ARG A 273 5.48 -24.37 -12.63
N LEU A 274 5.36 -24.65 -11.34
CA LEU A 274 6.46 -24.60 -10.41
C LEU A 274 7.35 -25.84 -10.57
N ASN A 275 8.36 -25.75 -11.44
CA ASN A 275 9.41 -26.74 -11.57
C ASN A 275 10.50 -26.54 -10.50
N LEU A 276 10.20 -26.90 -9.25
CA LEU A 276 11.17 -26.90 -8.15
C LEU A 276 12.08 -28.16 -8.17
N CYS A 277 11.80 -29.10 -9.08
CA CYS A 277 12.35 -30.46 -9.03
C CYS A 277 13.67 -30.65 -9.79
N LEU A 278 14.26 -29.66 -10.44
CA LEU A 278 15.42 -29.84 -11.30
C LEU A 278 16.79 -29.83 -10.60
N LEU A 279 16.86 -29.48 -9.29
CA LEU A 279 18.14 -29.44 -8.57
C LEU A 279 18.50 -30.73 -7.81
N TYR A 280 17.56 -31.68 -7.68
CA TYR A 280 17.79 -32.92 -6.93
C TYR A 280 17.96 -34.17 -7.81
N THR A 281 17.99 -34.05 -9.13
CA THR A 281 18.19 -35.16 -10.05
C THR A 281 19.61 -35.22 -10.62
N SER A 282 20.61 -34.56 -10.04
CA SER A 282 21.97 -34.98 -10.29
C SER A 282 22.20 -36.26 -9.48
N PRO A 283 22.44 -37.41 -10.13
CA PRO A 283 22.74 -38.65 -9.41
C PRO A 283 23.94 -38.40 -8.49
N SER A 284 23.77 -38.78 -7.22
CA SER A 284 24.88 -38.75 -6.27
C SER A 284 26.07 -39.48 -6.87
N PRO A 285 27.31 -38.99 -6.70
CA PRO A 285 28.50 -39.72 -7.14
C PRO A 285 28.65 -41.16 -6.56
N ARG A 286 27.74 -41.52 -5.62
CA ARG A 286 27.67 -42.88 -5.05
C ARG A 286 26.79 -43.84 -5.81
N ASP A 287 25.97 -43.39 -6.77
CA ASP A 287 25.09 -44.26 -7.55
C ASP A 287 25.76 -44.76 -8.87
N THR A 288 27.02 -44.44 -9.05
CA THR A 288 27.85 -44.90 -10.22
C THR A 288 28.90 -45.90 -9.81
N ARG A 289 28.59 -46.82 -8.89
CA ARG A 289 29.41 -47.99 -8.62
C ARG A 289 28.60 -49.27 -8.79
#